data_3b395ff89874337e63b79ab92f1718fb
#
_entry.id   3b395ff89874337e63b79ab92f1718fb
#
_cell.length_a   1.000
_cell.length_b   1.000
_cell.length_c   1.000
_cell.angle_alpha   90.00
_cell.angle_beta   90.00
_cell.angle_gamma   90.00
#
_symmetry.space_group_name_H-M   'P 1'
#
loop_
_entity.id
_entity.type
_entity.pdbx_description
1 polymer ?
#
loop_
_entity_poly.entity_id
_entity_poly.type
_entity_poly.pdbx_seq_one_letter_code
_entity_poly.pdbx_strand_id
1 'polypeptide(L)'
;SLCARIAAWKLSSDTVAIVFGSTIHLYNTTEEEFLSNKKWVNHEQKHIEQYKRYGFFTFILLYLLESMRNGYINNKFEIEAREAEKDDTTNYLK
;
A
#
# COMPACT_ATOMS: atom_id res chain seq x y z
N SER A 1 1.81 1.96 14.38
CA SER A 1 0.48 1.42 14.09
C SER A 1 0.56 0.01 13.52
N LEU A 2 -0.55 -0.71 13.53
CA LEU A 2 -0.60 -2.05 12.96
C LEU A 2 -0.24 -2.04 11.47
N CYS A 3 -0.77 -1.09 10.71
CA CYS A 3 -0.46 -0.97 9.29
C CYS A 3 1.02 -0.71 9.04
N ALA A 4 1.65 0.14 9.86
CA ALA A 4 3.07 0.42 9.73
C ALA A 4 3.92 -0.82 10.01
N ARG A 5 3.57 -1.58 11.04
CA ARG A 5 4.30 -2.80 11.40
C ARG A 5 4.18 -3.86 10.30
N ILE A 6 2.99 -4.01 9.74
CA ILE A 6 2.75 -4.95 8.65
C ILE A 6 3.55 -4.53 7.42
N ALA A 7 3.54 -3.25 7.08
CA ALA A 7 4.28 -2.74 5.93
C ALA A 7 5.79 -2.92 6.09
N ALA A 8 6.33 -2.63 7.29
CA ALA A 8 7.74 -2.82 7.57
C ALA A 8 8.15 -4.29 7.46
N TRP A 9 7.33 -5.19 7.97
CA TRP A 9 7.57 -6.62 7.86
C TRP A 9 7.56 -7.07 6.39
N LYS A 10 6.60 -6.61 5.62
CA LYS A 10 6.48 -6.97 4.20
C LYS A 10 7.72 -6.55 3.42
N LEU A 11 8.23 -5.36 3.68
CA LEU A 11 9.39 -4.82 2.97
C LEU A 11 10.71 -5.40 3.45
N SER A 12 10.68 -6.10 4.58
CA SER A 12 11.88 -6.67 5.22
C SER A 12 12.96 -5.61 5.42
N SER A 13 12.55 -4.39 5.72
CA SER A 13 13.46 -3.27 5.89
C SER A 13 12.85 -2.25 6.84
N ASP A 14 13.65 -1.22 7.21
CA ASP A 14 13.19 -0.14 8.05
C ASP A 14 12.39 0.91 7.28
N THR A 15 12.34 0.81 5.96
CA THR A 15 11.59 1.76 5.14
C THR A 15 10.13 1.36 5.09
N VAL A 16 9.24 2.34 5.25
CA VAL A 16 7.81 2.09 5.31
C VAL A 16 7.06 3.16 4.52
N ALA A 17 6.03 2.74 3.80
CA ALA A 17 5.04 3.64 3.22
C ALA A 17 3.67 3.24 3.75
N ILE A 18 2.90 4.23 4.20
CA ILE A 18 1.55 4.01 4.73
C ILE A 18 0.60 4.94 3.99
N VAL A 19 -0.50 4.37 3.49
CA VAL A 19 -1.52 5.14 2.77
C VAL A 19 -2.71 5.42 3.69
N PHE A 20 -3.06 6.70 3.80
CA PHE A 20 -4.30 7.13 4.44
C PHE A 20 -5.06 8.01 3.44
N GLY A 21 -6.18 7.51 2.94
CA GLY A 21 -6.95 8.21 1.92
C GLY A 21 -6.17 8.37 0.63
N SER A 22 -5.83 9.59 0.27
CA SER A 22 -5.05 9.88 -0.94
C SER A 22 -3.62 10.32 -0.63
N THR A 23 -3.18 10.17 0.63
CA THR A 23 -1.85 10.58 1.06
C THR A 23 -0.98 9.39 1.38
N ILE A 24 0.24 9.40 0.86
CA ILE A 24 1.23 8.36 1.14
C ILE A 24 2.25 8.95 2.12
N HIS A 25 2.38 8.32 3.29
CA HIS A 25 3.33 8.74 4.32
C HIS A 25 4.57 7.86 4.25
N LEU A 26 5.74 8.48 4.11
CA LEU A 26 7.01 7.77 3.96
C LEU A 26 7.82 7.86 5.25
N TYR A 27 8.43 6.74 5.65
CA TYR A 27 9.28 6.64 6.83
C TYR A 27 10.60 5.97 6.46
N ASN A 28 11.71 6.60 6.86
CA ASN A 28 13.07 6.10 6.60
C ASN A 28 13.38 5.91 5.11
N THR A 29 12.75 6.71 4.26
CA THR A 29 13.02 6.73 2.83
C THR A 29 12.73 8.13 2.33
N THR A 30 13.27 8.47 1.18
CA THR A 30 13.01 9.78 0.56
C THR A 30 11.95 9.63 -0.52
N GLU A 31 11.33 10.75 -0.87
CA GLU A 31 10.39 10.80 -1.98
C GLU A 31 11.05 10.31 -3.27
N GLU A 32 12.31 10.71 -3.51
CA GLU A 32 13.05 10.28 -4.69
C GLU A 32 13.24 8.76 -4.73
N GLU A 33 13.63 8.16 -3.62
CA GLU A 33 13.81 6.72 -3.54
C GLU A 33 12.49 5.98 -3.76
N PHE A 34 11.42 6.48 -3.15
CA PHE A 34 10.10 5.88 -3.32
C PHE A 34 9.66 5.97 -4.79
N LEU A 35 9.72 7.16 -5.40
CA LEU A 35 9.27 7.37 -6.77
C LEU A 35 10.11 6.62 -7.80
N SER A 36 11.37 6.32 -7.49
CA SER A 36 12.23 5.52 -8.37
C SER A 36 11.89 4.04 -8.35
N ASN A 37 11.14 3.58 -7.35
CA ASN A 37 10.75 2.18 -7.23
C ASN A 37 9.31 2.02 -7.73
N LYS A 38 9.18 1.75 -9.03
CA LYS A 38 7.88 1.68 -9.68
C LYS A 38 6.93 0.64 -9.07
N LYS A 39 7.46 -0.51 -8.69
CA LYS A 39 6.64 -1.55 -8.06
C LYS A 39 6.05 -1.06 -6.74
N TRP A 40 6.86 -0.38 -5.94
CA TRP A 40 6.43 0.16 -4.66
C TRP A 40 5.37 1.23 -4.86
N VAL A 41 5.61 2.15 -5.81
CA VAL A 41 4.65 3.21 -6.15
C VAL A 41 3.32 2.60 -6.60
N ASN A 42 3.36 1.62 -7.50
CA ASN A 42 2.15 0.96 -7.99
C ASN A 42 1.36 0.31 -6.86
N HIS A 43 2.06 -0.32 -5.92
CA HIS A 43 1.44 -0.96 -4.77
C HIS A 43 0.67 0.06 -3.93
N GLU A 44 1.32 1.17 -3.57
CA GLU A 44 0.68 2.18 -2.73
C GLU A 44 -0.42 2.94 -3.48
N GLN A 45 -0.25 3.18 -4.77
CA GLN A 45 -1.29 3.80 -5.58
C GLN A 45 -2.55 2.93 -5.64
N LYS A 46 -2.39 1.61 -5.65
CA LYS A 46 -3.54 0.72 -5.62
C LYS A 46 -4.33 0.90 -4.33
N HIS A 47 -3.66 1.09 -3.20
CA HIS A 47 -4.36 1.37 -1.94
C HIS A 47 -5.13 2.69 -2.02
N ILE A 48 -4.58 3.71 -2.67
CA ILE A 48 -5.32 4.97 -2.88
C ILE A 48 -6.59 4.72 -3.68
N GLU A 49 -6.51 3.91 -4.74
CA GLU A 49 -7.69 3.54 -5.53
C GLU A 49 -8.73 2.82 -4.68
N GLN A 50 -8.28 1.95 -3.78
CA GLN A 50 -9.18 1.21 -2.89
C GLN A 50 -9.90 2.15 -1.94
N TYR A 51 -9.20 3.14 -1.37
CA TYR A 51 -9.85 4.17 -0.56
C TYR A 51 -10.91 4.93 -1.36
N LYS A 52 -10.63 5.26 -2.61
CA LYS A 52 -11.59 5.95 -3.47
C LYS A 52 -12.81 5.09 -3.76
N ARG A 53 -12.59 3.79 -3.96
CA ARG A 53 -13.68 2.86 -4.29
C ARG A 53 -14.66 2.65 -3.13
N TYR A 54 -14.14 2.49 -1.93
CA TYR A 54 -14.96 2.13 -0.77
C TYR A 54 -15.24 3.30 0.18
N GLY A 55 -14.51 4.38 0.08
CA GLY A 55 -14.54 5.47 1.04
C GLY A 55 -13.57 5.22 2.19
N PHE A 56 -13.17 6.29 2.87
CA PHE A 56 -12.08 6.23 3.85
C PHE A 56 -12.36 5.24 4.98
N PHE A 57 -13.46 5.44 5.71
CA PHE A 57 -13.74 4.61 6.88
C PHE A 57 -14.15 3.18 6.50
N THR A 58 -14.92 3.05 5.43
CA THR A 58 -15.35 1.74 4.95
C THR A 58 -14.16 0.89 4.53
N PHE A 59 -13.21 1.47 3.81
CA PHE A 59 -12.03 0.73 3.39
C PHE A 59 -11.21 0.27 4.59
N ILE A 60 -10.99 1.15 5.57
CA ILE A 60 -10.23 0.78 6.77
C ILE A 60 -10.90 -0.41 7.47
N LEU A 61 -12.22 -0.36 7.63
CA LEU A 61 -12.97 -1.45 8.27
C LEU A 61 -12.82 -2.75 7.48
N LEU A 62 -13.02 -2.69 6.17
CA LEU A 62 -12.91 -3.89 5.32
C LEU A 62 -11.50 -4.46 5.34
N TYR A 63 -10.49 -3.59 5.32
CA TYR A 63 -9.09 -4.01 5.36
C TYR A 63 -8.78 -4.75 6.67
N LEU A 64 -9.23 -4.20 7.80
CA LEU A 64 -9.02 -4.82 9.10
C LEU A 64 -9.73 -6.17 9.22
N LEU A 65 -10.98 -6.25 8.74
CA LEU A 65 -11.74 -7.50 8.76
C LEU A 65 -11.05 -8.56 7.89
N GLU A 66 -10.56 -8.16 6.73
CA GLU A 66 -9.87 -9.07 5.82
C GLU A 66 -8.57 -9.59 6.48
N SER A 67 -7.82 -8.70 7.13
CA SER A 67 -6.60 -9.08 7.84
C SER A 67 -6.88 -10.03 8.99
N MET A 68 -7.98 -9.82 9.71
CA MET A 68 -8.37 -10.68 10.82
C MET A 68 -8.75 -12.08 10.35
N ARG A 69 -9.42 -12.17 9.20
CA ARG A 69 -9.87 -13.46 8.65
C ARG A 69 -8.75 -14.25 8.00
N ASN A 70 -7.92 -13.59 7.22
CA ASN A 70 -6.99 -14.25 6.31
C ASN A 70 -5.53 -13.91 6.59
N GLY A 71 -5.25 -13.00 7.51
CA GLY A 71 -3.91 -12.50 7.75
C GLY A 71 -3.49 -11.50 6.68
N TYR A 72 -2.35 -10.85 6.89
CA TYR A 72 -1.87 -9.81 5.99
C TYR A 72 -1.55 -10.36 4.59
N ILE A 73 -0.83 -11.47 4.53
CA ILE A 73 -0.38 -12.03 3.24
C ILE A 73 -1.56 -12.37 2.34
N ASN A 74 -2.65 -12.88 2.93
CA ASN A 74 -3.82 -13.31 2.19
C ASN A 74 -4.96 -12.30 2.22
N ASN A 75 -4.70 -11.08 2.71
CA ASN A 75 -5.66 -9.98 2.64
C ASN A 75 -5.87 -9.64 1.16
N LYS A 76 -7.12 -9.67 0.71
CA LYS A 76 -7.43 -9.48 -0.73
C LYS A 76 -6.99 -8.11 -1.25
N PHE A 77 -7.00 -7.08 -0.40
CA PHE A 77 -6.56 -5.74 -0.81
C PHE A 77 -5.04 -5.70 -1.00
N GLU A 78 -4.31 -6.46 -0.20
CA GLU A 78 -2.86 -6.58 -0.38
C GLU A 78 -2.52 -7.45 -1.59
N ILE A 79 -3.31 -8.49 -1.85
CA ILE A 79 -3.12 -9.30 -3.05
C ILE A 79 -3.31 -8.43 -4.30
N GLU A 80 -4.36 -7.62 -4.31
CA GLU A 80 -4.62 -6.70 -5.44
C GLU A 80 -3.47 -5.69 -5.59
N ALA A 81 -2.97 -5.17 -4.48
CA ALA A 81 -1.84 -4.22 -4.51
C ALA A 81 -0.56 -4.88 -5.04
N ARG A 82 -0.30 -6.13 -4.66
CA ARG A 82 0.85 -6.87 -5.19
C ARG A 82 0.70 -7.14 -6.70
N GLU A 83 -0.51 -7.42 -7.15
CA GLU A 83 -0.75 -7.60 -8.59
C GLU A 83 -0.46 -6.29 -9.35
N ALA A 84 -0.77 -5.15 -8.76
CA ALA A 84 -0.51 -3.85 -9.38
C ALA A 84 0.99 -3.59 -9.56
N GLU A 85 1.85 -4.25 -8.78
CA GLU A 85 3.30 -4.10 -8.91
C GLU A 85 3.81 -4.57 -10.28
N LYS A 86 3.05 -5.39 -10.97
CA LYS A 86 3.41 -5.95 -12.28
C LYS A 86 3.11 -5.00 -13.44
N ASP A 87 2.43 -3.89 -13.19
CA ASP A 87 2.04 -2.96 -14.24
C ASP A 87 3.21 -2.06 -14.65
N ASP A 88 3.74 -2.30 -15.84
CA ASP A 88 4.86 -1.53 -16.39
C ASP A 88 4.41 -0.32 -17.21
N THR A 89 3.11 -0.17 -17.44
CA THR A 89 2.61 0.90 -18.29
C THR A 89 2.41 2.22 -17.56
N THR A 90 2.31 2.17 -16.22
CA THR A 90 2.05 3.35 -15.42
C THR A 90 3.35 4.15 -15.20
N ASN A 91 3.27 5.46 -15.37
CA ASN A 91 4.41 6.33 -15.15
C ASN A 91 3.99 7.51 -14.28
N TYR A 92 4.46 7.51 -13.04
CA TYR A 92 4.14 8.55 -12.06
C TYR A 92 5.16 9.68 -12.03
N LEU A 93 6.22 9.58 -12.83
CA LEU A 93 7.33 10.56 -12.81
C LEU A 93 7.23 11.61 -13.92
N LYS A 94 6.10 11.76 -14.54
CA LYS A 94 5.90 12.78 -15.57
C LYS A 94 5.93 14.18 -15.00
#